data_c1bffd32525c8fa74ce9a0fb27615b32
#
_entry.id   c1bffd32525c8fa74ce9a0fb27615b32
#
_cell.length_a   1.000
_cell.length_b   1.000
_cell.length_c   1.000
_cell.angle_alpha   90.00
_cell.angle_beta   90.00
_cell.angle_gamma   90.00
#
_symmetry.space_group_name_H-M   'P 1'
#
loop_
_entity.id
_entity.type
_entity.pdbx_description
1 polymer ?
#
loop_
_entity_poly.entity_id
_entity_poly.type
_entity_poly.pdbx_seq_one_letter_code
_entity_poly.pdbx_strand_id
1 'polypeptide(L)'
;MNNIYIFGDTHGTHEIDKIFLVDEYEKDDFIIVCGDFGVLWKDEISPAESRIMNEISKLPCTLLFVDGNHENFNRLKKLKSVQKFGGVAGEYIKDKCYHLGRGKIYTLAGKNTFVMGGALSIDKRFRTPNVSWWADEAISDDELRRGVSNLKAFEKDIDLVITHTCPQSFLNFVARFISISHKQQDANPQKLQTLLEVLLDKMGGSKGSGFSRLVDTLKGQDKCVEWFFGHWHADFDFELPYIKAHCVYDLVHKIDKNGKRISAALSATTPSLYVGFEC
;
A
#
# COMPACT_ATOMS: atom_id res chain seq x y z
N MET A 1 -6.65 -22.71 -2.54
CA MET A 1 -6.12 -21.40 -2.13
C MET A 1 -6.65 -20.38 -3.13
N ASN A 2 -6.91 -19.16 -2.69
CA ASN A 2 -7.51 -18.12 -3.49
C ASN A 2 -6.44 -17.15 -4.00
N ASN A 3 -6.76 -16.31 -4.96
CA ASN A 3 -5.83 -15.31 -5.47
C ASN A 3 -5.87 -14.04 -4.60
N ILE A 4 -4.77 -13.29 -4.64
CA ILE A 4 -4.70 -11.94 -4.06
C ILE A 4 -4.34 -10.97 -5.19
N TYR A 5 -5.18 -9.98 -5.42
CA TYR A 5 -4.96 -8.90 -6.39
C TYR A 5 -4.56 -7.64 -5.65
N ILE A 6 -3.41 -7.06 -5.99
CA ILE A 6 -2.83 -5.93 -5.29
C ILE A 6 -2.81 -4.72 -6.22
N PHE A 7 -3.40 -3.63 -5.74
CA PHE A 7 -3.51 -2.34 -6.42
C PHE A 7 -2.80 -1.27 -5.62
N GLY A 8 -2.24 -0.29 -6.31
CA GLY A 8 -1.80 0.96 -5.72
C GLY A 8 -2.96 1.91 -5.42
N ASP A 9 -2.64 3.17 -5.30
CA ASP A 9 -3.54 4.27 -4.96
C ASP A 9 -4.77 4.30 -5.86
N THR A 10 -5.96 4.47 -5.30
CA THR A 10 -7.22 4.53 -6.05
C THR A 10 -7.93 5.89 -5.95
N HIS A 11 -7.52 6.74 -4.99
CA HIS A 11 -8.01 8.11 -4.81
C HIS A 11 -9.54 8.26 -4.96
N GLY A 12 -10.31 7.30 -4.45
CA GLY A 12 -11.76 7.32 -4.48
C GLY A 12 -12.33 7.43 -5.90
N THR A 13 -13.06 8.52 -6.19
CA THR A 13 -13.74 8.69 -7.48
C THR A 13 -12.81 8.91 -8.67
N HIS A 14 -11.51 9.08 -8.46
CA HIS A 14 -10.57 9.36 -9.56
C HIS A 14 -10.11 8.09 -10.26
N GLU A 15 -9.74 7.05 -9.50
CA GLU A 15 -9.06 5.89 -10.06
C GLU A 15 -9.60 4.55 -9.57
N ILE A 16 -10.67 4.54 -8.74
CA ILE A 16 -11.26 3.31 -8.20
C ILE A 16 -11.73 2.35 -9.30
N ASP A 17 -12.08 2.87 -10.48
CA ASP A 17 -12.57 2.09 -11.61
C ASP A 17 -11.57 1.05 -12.08
N LYS A 18 -10.25 1.25 -11.82
CA LYS A 18 -9.23 0.26 -12.16
C LYS A 18 -9.46 -1.09 -11.49
N ILE A 19 -10.09 -1.12 -10.31
CA ILE A 19 -10.47 -2.37 -9.64
C ILE A 19 -11.54 -3.11 -10.44
N PHE A 20 -12.48 -2.39 -11.05
CA PHE A 20 -13.61 -2.98 -11.79
C PHE A 20 -13.25 -3.39 -13.23
N LEU A 21 -12.03 -3.06 -13.71
CA LEU A 21 -11.55 -3.49 -15.03
C LEU A 21 -11.05 -4.93 -15.05
N VAL A 22 -10.83 -5.54 -13.90
CA VAL A 22 -10.44 -6.96 -13.80
C VAL A 22 -11.70 -7.81 -13.77
N ASP A 23 -11.85 -8.70 -14.73
CA ASP A 23 -13.05 -9.55 -14.94
C ASP A 23 -12.87 -11.00 -14.41
N GLU A 24 -11.67 -11.36 -13.98
CA GLU A 24 -11.31 -12.72 -13.57
C GLU A 24 -11.41 -12.99 -12.05
N TYR A 25 -12.01 -12.09 -11.26
CA TYR A 25 -12.19 -12.32 -9.84
C TYR A 25 -13.09 -13.51 -9.56
N GLU A 26 -12.64 -14.39 -8.69
CA GLU A 26 -13.41 -15.54 -8.22
C GLU A 26 -13.93 -15.29 -6.79
N LYS A 27 -14.93 -16.10 -6.41
CA LYS A 27 -15.39 -16.12 -5.02
C LYS A 27 -14.25 -16.46 -4.09
N ASP A 28 -14.17 -15.74 -2.97
CA ASP A 28 -13.16 -15.88 -1.92
C ASP A 28 -11.75 -15.36 -2.29
N ASP A 29 -11.55 -14.78 -3.48
CA ASP A 29 -10.36 -14.00 -3.79
C ASP A 29 -10.29 -12.73 -2.93
N PHE A 30 -9.12 -12.14 -2.85
CA PHE A 30 -8.89 -10.88 -2.15
C PHE A 30 -8.38 -9.81 -3.10
N ILE A 31 -8.91 -8.61 -2.95
CA ILE A 31 -8.35 -7.39 -3.52
C ILE A 31 -7.71 -6.63 -2.37
N ILE A 32 -6.48 -6.12 -2.53
CA ILE A 32 -5.80 -5.28 -1.55
C ILE A 32 -5.39 -3.97 -2.22
N VAL A 33 -5.81 -2.84 -1.65
CA VAL A 33 -5.35 -1.50 -2.05
C VAL A 33 -4.26 -1.04 -1.09
N CYS A 34 -3.10 -0.69 -1.63
CA CYS A 34 -1.90 -0.25 -0.90
C CYS A 34 -1.99 1.20 -0.39
N GLY A 35 -3.13 1.59 0.15
CA GLY A 35 -3.40 2.94 0.67
C GLY A 35 -3.96 3.91 -0.37
N ASP A 36 -4.29 5.10 0.09
CA ASP A 36 -5.01 6.09 -0.70
C ASP A 36 -6.24 5.49 -1.40
N PHE A 37 -6.99 4.69 -0.62
CA PHE A 37 -8.27 4.16 -1.07
C PHE A 37 -9.22 5.32 -1.39
N GLY A 38 -9.23 6.38 -0.55
CA GLY A 38 -9.81 7.69 -0.83
C GLY A 38 -11.34 7.72 -0.96
N VAL A 39 -12.04 6.60 -0.75
CA VAL A 39 -13.50 6.52 -0.88
C VAL A 39 -14.18 7.15 0.33
N LEU A 40 -13.65 6.91 1.54
CA LEU A 40 -14.15 7.51 2.79
C LEU A 40 -13.59 8.94 2.96
N TRP A 41 -13.87 9.85 2.04
CA TRP A 41 -13.25 11.16 2.05
C TRP A 41 -14.03 12.22 2.83
N LYS A 42 -15.33 12.35 2.58
CA LYS A 42 -16.19 13.34 3.25
C LYS A 42 -16.69 12.82 4.60
N ASP A 43 -17.08 13.72 5.50
CA ASP A 43 -17.61 13.34 6.82
C ASP A 43 -18.90 12.50 6.70
N GLU A 44 -19.75 12.83 5.72
CA GLU A 44 -20.96 12.09 5.41
C GLU A 44 -20.80 11.28 4.12
N ILE A 45 -21.55 10.19 4.01
CA ILE A 45 -21.59 9.37 2.79
C ILE A 45 -22.15 10.20 1.63
N SER A 46 -21.31 10.47 0.63
CA SER A 46 -21.70 11.21 -0.55
C SER A 46 -22.42 10.31 -1.57
N PRO A 47 -23.19 10.88 -2.54
CA PRO A 47 -23.76 10.10 -3.63
C PRO A 47 -22.71 9.35 -4.46
N ALA A 48 -21.51 9.92 -4.62
CA ALA A 48 -20.41 9.27 -5.32
C ALA A 48 -19.88 8.08 -4.52
N GLU A 49 -19.66 8.24 -3.21
CA GLU A 49 -19.30 7.16 -2.31
C GLU A 49 -20.35 6.03 -2.33
N SER A 50 -21.63 6.36 -2.25
CA SER A 50 -22.73 5.38 -2.30
C SER A 50 -22.69 4.55 -3.58
N ARG A 51 -22.39 5.17 -4.74
CA ARG A 51 -22.24 4.44 -6.02
C ARG A 51 -21.08 3.47 -5.96
N ILE A 52 -19.93 3.92 -5.49
CA ILE A 52 -18.73 3.07 -5.35
C ILE A 52 -19.01 1.90 -4.39
N MET A 53 -19.66 2.14 -3.26
CA MET A 53 -20.05 1.09 -2.31
C MET A 53 -20.93 0.04 -2.96
N ASN A 54 -21.87 0.45 -3.81
CA ASN A 54 -22.71 -0.46 -4.55
C ASN A 54 -21.92 -1.31 -5.55
N GLU A 55 -20.96 -0.73 -6.28
CA GLU A 55 -20.11 -1.50 -7.19
C GLU A 55 -19.21 -2.49 -6.43
N ILE A 56 -18.59 -2.06 -5.33
CA ILE A 56 -17.81 -2.96 -4.47
C ILE A 56 -18.66 -4.11 -3.94
N SER A 57 -19.94 -3.85 -3.59
CA SER A 57 -20.85 -4.88 -3.07
C SER A 57 -21.19 -5.97 -4.09
N LYS A 58 -21.05 -5.68 -5.39
CA LYS A 58 -21.27 -6.63 -6.48
C LYS A 58 -20.07 -7.53 -6.78
N LEU A 59 -18.88 -7.15 -6.33
CA LEU A 59 -17.68 -7.97 -6.53
C LEU A 59 -17.89 -9.38 -5.95
N PRO A 60 -17.42 -10.44 -6.60
CA PRO A 60 -17.53 -11.79 -6.05
C PRO A 60 -16.60 -12.01 -4.85
N CYS A 61 -15.53 -11.22 -4.75
CA CYS A 61 -14.43 -11.32 -3.79
C CYS A 61 -14.52 -10.30 -2.64
N THR A 62 -13.54 -10.31 -1.75
CA THR A 62 -13.41 -9.38 -0.62
C THR A 62 -12.40 -8.29 -0.94
N LEU A 63 -12.77 -7.02 -0.75
CA LEU A 63 -11.87 -5.88 -0.89
C LEU A 63 -11.29 -5.49 0.47
N LEU A 64 -9.99 -5.32 0.51
CA LEU A 64 -9.20 -4.90 1.67
C LEU A 64 -8.42 -3.65 1.30
N PHE A 65 -8.19 -2.75 2.25
CA PHE A 65 -7.30 -1.61 2.04
C PHE A 65 -6.52 -1.28 3.32
N VAL A 66 -5.32 -0.78 3.15
CA VAL A 66 -4.61 -0.05 4.20
C VAL A 66 -4.89 1.43 4.02
N ASP A 67 -4.73 2.23 5.05
CA ASP A 67 -4.86 3.68 4.92
C ASP A 67 -3.62 4.30 4.26
N GLY A 68 -3.82 5.37 3.51
CA GLY A 68 -2.77 6.23 2.98
C GLY A 68 -2.79 7.61 3.64
N ASN A 69 -2.43 8.66 2.88
CA ASN A 69 -2.60 10.06 3.31
C ASN A 69 -3.88 10.71 2.75
N HIS A 70 -4.57 10.04 1.84
CA HIS A 70 -5.86 10.48 1.29
C HIS A 70 -7.03 9.74 1.92
N GLU A 71 -7.14 9.79 3.27
CA GLU A 71 -8.21 9.15 4.03
C GLU A 71 -8.83 10.11 5.04
N ASN A 72 -10.13 9.99 5.29
CA ASN A 72 -10.77 10.65 6.43
C ASN A 72 -10.59 9.78 7.69
N PHE A 73 -9.54 10.09 8.46
CA PHE A 73 -9.19 9.35 9.66
C PHE A 73 -10.26 9.43 10.76
N ASN A 74 -11.09 10.49 10.77
CA ASN A 74 -12.21 10.58 11.70
C ASN A 74 -13.27 9.50 11.41
N ARG A 75 -13.44 9.13 10.14
CA ARG A 75 -14.33 8.04 9.72
C ARG A 75 -13.69 6.68 9.90
N LEU A 76 -12.42 6.52 9.53
CA LEU A 76 -11.68 5.25 9.72
C LEU A 76 -11.75 4.77 11.18
N LYS A 77 -11.56 5.69 12.14
CA LYS A 77 -11.64 5.38 13.58
C LYS A 77 -13.03 4.94 14.05
N LYS A 78 -14.08 5.27 13.30
CA LYS A 78 -15.48 4.90 13.64
C LYS A 78 -15.91 3.60 13.00
N LEU A 79 -15.09 2.97 12.13
CA LEU A 79 -15.42 1.69 11.52
C LEU A 79 -15.61 0.62 12.60
N LYS A 80 -16.64 -0.21 12.40
CA LYS A 80 -16.91 -1.33 13.29
C LYS A 80 -15.74 -2.31 13.28
N SER A 81 -15.16 -2.53 14.45
CA SER A 81 -14.11 -3.54 14.62
C SER A 81 -14.70 -4.95 14.55
N VAL A 82 -14.15 -5.79 13.68
CA VAL A 82 -14.55 -7.19 13.50
C VAL A 82 -13.33 -8.11 13.51
N GLN A 83 -13.51 -9.33 14.05
CA GLN A 83 -12.51 -10.39 13.99
C GLN A 83 -12.59 -11.08 12.64
N LYS A 84 -11.61 -10.82 11.77
CA LYS A 84 -11.54 -11.39 10.41
C LYS A 84 -10.08 -11.63 10.03
N PHE A 85 -9.84 -12.60 9.17
CA PHE A 85 -8.52 -12.86 8.58
C PHE A 85 -7.40 -13.11 9.60
N GLY A 86 -7.72 -13.67 10.77
CA GLY A 86 -6.76 -13.88 11.85
C GLY A 86 -6.40 -12.64 12.68
N GLY A 87 -7.05 -11.50 12.45
CA GLY A 87 -6.82 -10.25 13.16
C GLY A 87 -8.08 -9.40 13.32
N VAL A 88 -7.91 -8.16 13.80
CA VAL A 88 -9.00 -7.17 13.94
C VAL A 88 -8.96 -6.20 12.79
N ALA A 89 -10.00 -6.16 11.96
CA ALA A 89 -10.18 -5.23 10.85
C ALA A 89 -11.33 -4.26 11.10
N GLY A 90 -11.33 -3.10 10.42
CA GLY A 90 -12.45 -2.16 10.40
C GLY A 90 -13.43 -2.50 9.26
N GLU A 91 -14.67 -2.83 9.55
CA GLU A 91 -15.67 -3.14 8.53
C GLU A 91 -16.22 -1.85 7.92
N TYR A 92 -15.92 -1.60 6.64
CA TYR A 92 -16.43 -0.46 5.89
C TYR A 92 -17.73 -0.79 5.15
N ILE A 93 -17.76 -1.90 4.42
CA ILE A 93 -18.97 -2.45 3.82
C ILE A 93 -19.15 -3.84 4.39
N LYS A 94 -20.33 -4.08 4.97
CA LYS A 94 -20.63 -5.35 5.66
C LYS A 94 -20.32 -6.55 4.78
N ASP A 95 -19.51 -7.45 5.29
CA ASP A 95 -19.06 -8.70 4.67
C ASP A 95 -18.35 -8.55 3.30
N LYS A 96 -17.92 -7.33 2.92
CA LYS A 96 -17.36 -7.03 1.60
C LYS A 96 -16.06 -6.21 1.62
N CYS A 97 -15.99 -5.13 2.39
CA CYS A 97 -14.86 -4.22 2.37
C CYS A 97 -14.34 -3.92 3.77
N TYR A 98 -13.02 -4.05 3.97
CA TYR A 98 -12.41 -3.91 5.30
C TYR A 98 -11.13 -3.09 5.25
N HIS A 99 -10.97 -2.23 6.24
CA HIS A 99 -9.73 -1.54 6.55
C HIS A 99 -8.82 -2.43 7.39
N LEU A 100 -7.60 -2.65 6.93
CA LEU A 100 -6.57 -3.38 7.64
C LEU A 100 -5.73 -2.42 8.50
N GLY A 101 -5.81 -2.58 9.82
CA GLY A 101 -5.19 -1.64 10.76
C GLY A 101 -3.67 -1.75 10.82
N ARG A 102 -3.00 -0.63 11.02
CA ARG A 102 -1.53 -0.49 11.07
C ARG A 102 -0.84 -1.42 12.06
N GLY A 103 0.26 -2.01 11.64
CA GLY A 103 1.13 -2.86 12.46
C GLY A 103 0.57 -4.23 12.79
N LYS A 104 -0.49 -4.67 12.10
CA LYS A 104 -1.13 -5.96 12.32
C LYS A 104 -0.69 -7.00 11.30
N ILE A 105 -0.91 -8.27 11.64
CA ILE A 105 -0.68 -9.41 10.77
C ILE A 105 -2.02 -10.08 10.52
N TYR A 106 -2.28 -10.42 9.25
CA TYR A 106 -3.48 -11.09 8.79
C TYR A 106 -3.11 -12.35 8.00
N THR A 107 -4.02 -13.31 7.92
CA THR A 107 -3.88 -14.48 7.05
C THR A 107 -4.84 -14.33 5.87
N LEU A 108 -4.31 -14.05 4.68
CA LEU A 108 -5.06 -13.82 3.45
C LEU A 108 -4.70 -14.90 2.43
N ALA A 109 -5.66 -15.66 1.95
CA ALA A 109 -5.41 -16.79 1.04
C ALA A 109 -4.28 -17.73 1.50
N GLY A 110 -4.15 -17.93 2.81
CA GLY A 110 -3.07 -18.75 3.40
C GLY A 110 -1.71 -18.05 3.50
N LYS A 111 -1.61 -16.75 3.15
CA LYS A 111 -0.40 -15.93 3.25
C LYS A 111 -0.41 -15.09 4.52
N ASN A 112 0.66 -15.14 5.30
CA ASN A 112 0.86 -14.26 6.46
C ASN A 112 1.25 -12.88 5.96
N THR A 113 0.35 -11.93 6.11
CA THR A 113 0.43 -10.58 5.55
C THR A 113 0.57 -9.55 6.66
N PHE A 114 1.72 -8.90 6.74
CA PHE A 114 1.90 -7.74 7.62
C PHE A 114 1.47 -6.46 6.91
N VAL A 115 0.79 -5.56 7.62
CA VAL A 115 0.30 -4.31 7.04
C VAL A 115 0.73 -3.09 7.87
N MET A 116 1.06 -1.98 7.17
CA MET A 116 1.38 -0.70 7.78
C MET A 116 0.95 0.42 6.82
N GLY A 117 -0.24 0.97 7.04
CA GLY A 117 -0.72 2.14 6.31
C GLY A 117 -0.04 3.44 6.74
N GLY A 118 -0.49 4.54 6.16
CA GLY A 118 -0.04 5.89 6.45
C GLY A 118 1.12 6.38 5.61
N ALA A 119 1.12 7.68 5.34
CA ALA A 119 2.19 8.45 4.74
C ALA A 119 2.04 9.91 5.12
N LEU A 120 2.97 10.78 4.72
CA LEU A 120 2.88 12.21 4.94
C LEU A 120 2.47 12.93 3.66
N SER A 121 1.42 13.76 3.73
CA SER A 121 1.03 14.66 2.64
C SER A 121 2.08 15.74 2.44
N ILE A 122 2.67 15.78 1.23
CA ILE A 122 3.68 16.77 0.84
C ILE A 122 3.08 18.16 0.64
N ASP A 123 1.80 18.21 0.35
CA ASP A 123 1.01 19.41 0.04
C ASP A 123 0.12 19.88 1.21
N LYS A 124 0.30 19.32 2.42
CA LYS A 124 -0.50 19.63 3.62
C LYS A 124 -0.64 21.12 3.92
N ARG A 125 0.38 21.94 3.53
CA ARG A 125 0.34 23.40 3.69
C ARG A 125 -0.76 24.10 2.89
N PHE A 126 -1.28 23.42 1.86
CA PHE A 126 -2.36 23.90 0.99
C PHE A 126 -3.70 23.26 1.33
N ARG A 127 -3.73 22.36 2.33
CA ARG A 127 -4.91 21.63 2.74
C ARG A 127 -5.47 22.14 4.06
N THR A 128 -6.75 21.87 4.30
CA THR A 128 -7.45 22.28 5.53
C THR A 128 -7.46 21.13 6.52
N PRO A 129 -6.95 21.33 7.77
CA PRO A 129 -6.99 20.31 8.81
C PRO A 129 -8.40 19.76 9.07
N ASN A 130 -8.52 18.45 9.21
CA ASN A 130 -9.77 17.70 9.42
C ASN A 130 -10.84 17.88 8.33
N VAL A 131 -10.47 18.36 7.15
CA VAL A 131 -11.34 18.49 5.98
C VAL A 131 -10.72 17.84 4.75
N SER A 132 -9.46 18.14 4.49
CA SER A 132 -8.70 17.60 3.37
C SER A 132 -7.30 17.12 3.78
N TRP A 133 -6.99 17.17 5.06
CA TRP A 133 -5.77 16.66 5.68
C TRP A 133 -6.01 16.31 7.15
N TRP A 134 -5.45 15.22 7.62
CA TRP A 134 -5.52 14.76 9.01
C TRP A 134 -4.13 14.45 9.54
N ALA A 135 -3.84 14.88 10.77
CA ALA A 135 -2.55 14.60 11.40
C ALA A 135 -2.29 13.09 11.60
N ASP A 136 -3.36 12.31 11.66
CA ASP A 136 -3.34 10.85 11.79
C ASP A 136 -2.80 10.13 10.54
N GLU A 137 -2.61 10.82 9.40
CA GLU A 137 -1.96 10.25 8.22
C GLU A 137 -0.53 9.80 8.52
N ALA A 138 0.14 10.57 9.42
CA ALA A 138 1.48 10.25 9.85
C ALA A 138 1.51 8.97 10.71
N ILE A 139 2.44 8.08 10.40
CA ILE A 139 2.67 6.89 11.23
C ILE A 139 3.38 7.34 12.51
N SER A 140 2.77 7.04 13.65
CA SER A 140 3.34 7.37 14.94
C SER A 140 4.42 6.37 15.37
N ASP A 141 5.35 6.81 16.23
CA ASP A 141 6.36 5.92 16.81
C ASP A 141 5.74 4.75 17.60
N ASP A 142 4.55 4.94 18.19
CA ASP A 142 3.83 3.88 18.88
C ASP A 142 3.30 2.82 17.93
N GLU A 143 2.78 3.22 16.76
CA GLU A 143 2.33 2.28 15.73
C GLU A 143 3.50 1.48 15.17
N LEU A 144 4.63 2.12 14.91
CA LEU A 144 5.86 1.45 14.48
C LEU A 144 6.38 0.47 15.54
N ARG A 145 6.43 0.88 16.82
CA ARG A 145 6.84 0.00 17.92
C ARG A 145 5.92 -1.22 18.04
N ARG A 146 4.60 -1.01 17.98
CA ARG A 146 3.63 -2.12 17.97
C ARG A 146 3.81 -3.05 16.78
N GLY A 147 4.01 -2.50 15.58
CA GLY A 147 4.27 -3.29 14.37
C GLY A 147 5.51 -4.18 14.51
N VAL A 148 6.63 -3.61 14.98
CA VAL A 148 7.87 -4.36 15.25
C VAL A 148 7.64 -5.43 16.33
N SER A 149 6.92 -5.09 17.40
CA SER A 149 6.61 -6.05 18.48
C SER A 149 5.76 -7.21 17.97
N ASN A 150 4.75 -6.92 17.15
CA ASN A 150 3.89 -7.95 16.55
C ASN A 150 4.67 -8.88 15.60
N LEU A 151 5.56 -8.31 14.76
CA LEU A 151 6.43 -9.13 13.91
C LEU A 151 7.36 -10.03 14.71
N LYS A 152 7.98 -9.52 15.78
CA LYS A 152 8.87 -10.30 16.65
C LYS A 152 8.14 -11.40 17.42
N ALA A 153 6.89 -11.18 17.78
CA ALA A 153 6.07 -12.15 18.49
C ALA A 153 5.42 -13.18 17.56
N PHE A 154 5.47 -12.96 16.25
CA PHE A 154 4.87 -13.85 15.27
C PHE A 154 5.83 -14.97 14.91
N GLU A 155 5.48 -16.20 15.26
CA GLU A 155 6.37 -17.38 15.17
C GLU A 155 6.51 -17.97 13.75
N LYS A 156 5.79 -17.41 12.77
CA LYS A 156 5.81 -17.88 11.38
C LYS A 156 6.43 -16.82 10.48
N ASP A 157 6.90 -17.26 9.32
CA ASP A 157 7.36 -16.35 8.28
C ASP A 157 6.25 -15.43 7.79
N ILE A 158 6.61 -14.21 7.45
CA ILE A 158 5.76 -13.26 6.72
C ILE A 158 5.94 -13.50 5.23
N ASP A 159 4.86 -13.74 4.52
CA ASP A 159 4.86 -13.92 3.06
C ASP A 159 4.75 -12.58 2.34
N LEU A 160 3.86 -11.70 2.83
CA LEU A 160 3.54 -10.41 2.20
C LEU A 160 3.69 -9.26 3.21
N VAL A 161 4.19 -8.14 2.74
CA VAL A 161 4.12 -6.85 3.44
C VAL A 161 3.38 -5.86 2.55
N ILE A 162 2.34 -5.23 3.10
CA ILE A 162 1.54 -4.22 2.42
C ILE A 162 1.67 -2.91 3.19
N THR A 163 2.21 -1.89 2.54
CA THR A 163 2.32 -0.55 3.12
C THR A 163 1.79 0.50 2.14
N HIS A 164 1.51 1.72 2.61
CA HIS A 164 1.22 2.79 1.66
C HIS A 164 2.50 3.46 1.19
N THR A 165 3.34 3.93 2.11
CA THR A 165 4.69 4.42 1.76
C THR A 165 5.74 3.33 1.98
N CYS A 166 7.01 3.62 1.66
CA CYS A 166 8.11 2.66 1.74
C CYS A 166 9.12 3.03 2.83
N PRO A 167 9.98 2.09 3.28
CA PRO A 167 11.10 2.37 4.16
C PRO A 167 12.09 3.37 3.54
N GLN A 168 12.77 4.15 4.38
CA GLN A 168 13.81 5.08 3.93
C GLN A 168 14.91 4.40 3.09
N SER A 169 15.24 3.15 3.40
CA SER A 169 16.21 2.36 2.65
C SER A 169 15.81 2.09 1.20
N PHE A 170 14.51 2.23 0.85
CA PHE A 170 13.99 2.06 -0.50
C PHE A 170 14.05 3.36 -1.32
N LEU A 171 14.22 4.52 -0.69
CA LEU A 171 14.15 5.83 -1.37
C LEU A 171 15.18 6.02 -2.48
N ASN A 172 16.35 5.40 -2.38
CA ASN A 172 17.33 5.44 -3.48
C ASN A 172 16.77 4.82 -4.77
N PHE A 173 16.02 3.74 -4.67
CA PHE A 173 15.37 3.08 -5.82
C PHE A 173 14.24 3.94 -6.36
N VAL A 174 13.38 4.49 -5.46
CA VAL A 174 12.31 5.43 -5.82
C VAL A 174 12.85 6.65 -6.56
N ALA A 175 13.86 7.32 -6.00
CA ALA A 175 14.47 8.51 -6.59
C ALA A 175 15.09 8.22 -7.96
N ARG A 176 15.80 7.08 -8.08
CA ARG A 176 16.39 6.64 -9.35
C ARG A 176 15.32 6.39 -10.40
N PHE A 177 14.24 5.70 -10.04
CA PHE A 177 13.15 5.42 -10.96
C PHE A 177 12.46 6.71 -11.42
N ILE A 178 12.10 7.62 -10.51
CA ILE A 178 11.48 8.92 -10.84
C ILE A 178 12.39 9.72 -11.79
N SER A 179 13.71 9.72 -11.54
CA SER A 179 14.67 10.43 -12.41
C SER A 179 14.72 9.87 -13.83
N ILE A 180 14.56 8.55 -14.00
CA ILE A 180 14.54 7.89 -15.31
C ILE A 180 13.22 8.16 -16.04
N SER A 181 12.08 8.02 -15.36
CA SER A 181 10.75 8.17 -15.95
C SER A 181 10.46 9.58 -16.47
N HIS A 182 11.02 10.61 -15.83
CA HIS A 182 10.91 12.00 -16.28
C HIS A 182 11.87 12.38 -17.42
N LYS A 183 12.43 11.41 -18.18
CA LYS A 183 13.36 11.64 -19.30
C LYS A 183 14.55 12.56 -18.96
N GLN A 184 14.93 12.64 -17.72
CA GLN A 184 16.16 13.29 -17.31
C GLN A 184 17.32 12.32 -17.65
N GLN A 185 17.70 12.27 -18.95
CA GLN A 185 18.77 11.43 -19.47
C GLN A 185 20.15 11.70 -18.82
N ASP A 186 20.28 12.80 -18.08
CA ASP A 186 21.43 13.10 -17.25
C ASP A 186 21.05 12.97 -15.77
N ALA A 187 21.10 11.74 -15.26
CA ALA A 187 21.08 11.49 -13.83
C ALA A 187 22.40 12.03 -13.22
N ASN A 188 22.57 13.35 -13.23
CA ASN A 188 23.63 14.02 -12.51
C ASN A 188 23.53 13.63 -11.03
N PRO A 189 24.57 13.05 -10.40
CA PRO A 189 24.57 12.67 -8.98
C PRO A 189 24.06 13.77 -8.04
N GLN A 190 24.34 15.02 -8.36
CA GLN A 190 23.88 16.18 -7.60
C GLN A 190 22.35 16.30 -7.62
N LYS A 191 21.72 16.12 -8.79
CA LYS A 191 20.25 16.16 -8.92
C LYS A 191 19.57 15.01 -8.19
N LEU A 192 20.16 13.83 -8.26
CA LEU A 192 19.68 12.66 -7.52
C LEU A 192 19.76 12.89 -6.01
N GLN A 193 20.88 13.46 -5.52
CA GLN A 193 21.06 13.81 -4.12
C GLN A 193 20.00 14.84 -3.67
N THR A 194 19.77 15.90 -4.44
CA THR A 194 18.73 16.90 -4.14
C THR A 194 17.33 16.27 -4.11
N LEU A 195 17.02 15.37 -5.07
CA LEU A 195 15.75 14.65 -5.07
C LEU A 195 15.61 13.77 -3.82
N LEU A 196 16.66 13.04 -3.43
CA LEU A 196 16.65 12.24 -2.21
C LEU A 196 16.40 13.08 -0.96
N GLU A 197 17.03 14.26 -0.85
CA GLU A 197 16.83 15.19 0.27
C GLU A 197 15.37 15.65 0.32
N VAL A 198 14.79 15.99 -0.83
CA VAL A 198 13.36 16.35 -0.95
C VAL A 198 12.46 15.18 -0.55
N LEU A 199 12.77 13.96 -1.00
CA LEU A 199 11.98 12.75 -0.65
C LEU A 199 12.11 12.42 0.84
N LEU A 200 13.30 12.58 1.42
CA LEU A 200 13.54 12.40 2.86
C LEU A 200 12.75 13.42 3.70
N ASP A 201 12.75 14.68 3.28
CA ASP A 201 11.96 15.72 3.94
C ASP A 201 10.46 15.41 3.87
N LYS A 202 9.97 15.00 2.70
CA LYS A 202 8.59 14.55 2.48
C LYS A 202 8.19 13.37 3.36
N MET A 203 9.11 12.48 3.70
CA MET A 203 8.88 11.37 4.63
C MET A 203 9.02 11.75 6.12
N GLY A 204 9.17 13.04 6.45
CA GLY A 204 9.31 13.50 7.83
C GLY A 204 10.72 13.34 8.40
N GLY A 205 11.74 13.32 7.54
CA GLY A 205 13.15 13.29 7.94
C GLY A 205 13.52 12.07 8.74
N SER A 206 14.22 12.24 9.87
CA SER A 206 14.71 11.15 10.74
C SER A 206 13.61 10.25 11.33
N LYS A 207 12.33 10.65 11.28
CA LYS A 207 11.20 9.80 11.71
C LYS A 207 11.01 8.58 10.80
N GLY A 208 11.53 8.60 9.57
CA GLY A 208 11.58 7.43 8.68
C GLY A 208 12.40 6.24 9.22
N SER A 209 13.18 6.43 10.29
CA SER A 209 13.97 5.37 10.93
C SER A 209 13.12 4.22 11.52
N GLY A 210 11.84 4.46 11.81
CA GLY A 210 10.95 3.43 12.32
C GLY A 210 10.68 2.31 11.32
N PHE A 211 10.53 2.64 10.03
CA PHE A 211 10.37 1.64 8.97
C PHE A 211 11.62 0.78 8.78
N SER A 212 12.81 1.32 9.00
CA SER A 212 14.06 0.55 8.94
C SER A 212 14.06 -0.60 9.94
N ARG A 213 13.46 -0.40 11.14
CA ARG A 213 13.32 -1.47 12.13
C ARG A 213 12.37 -2.59 11.67
N LEU A 214 11.34 -2.29 10.89
CA LEU A 214 10.48 -3.32 10.28
C LEU A 214 11.29 -4.16 9.30
N VAL A 215 12.07 -3.51 8.41
CA VAL A 215 12.98 -4.20 7.48
C VAL A 215 13.94 -5.10 8.25
N ASP A 216 14.59 -4.59 9.30
CA ASP A 216 15.55 -5.36 10.11
C ASP A 216 14.90 -6.56 10.82
N THR A 217 13.63 -6.43 11.21
CA THR A 217 12.90 -7.53 11.86
C THR A 217 12.56 -8.67 10.88
N LEU A 218 12.42 -8.36 9.59
CA LEU A 218 12.18 -9.33 8.54
C LEU A 218 13.46 -10.04 8.05
N LYS A 219 14.63 -9.53 8.43
CA LYS A 219 15.91 -10.21 8.16
C LYS A 219 15.99 -11.52 8.95
N GLY A 220 16.43 -12.57 8.29
CA GLY A 220 16.60 -13.88 8.93
C GLY A 220 15.39 -14.81 8.84
N GLN A 221 14.37 -14.45 8.08
CA GLN A 221 13.36 -15.40 7.63
C GLN A 221 13.93 -16.31 6.54
N ASP A 222 13.43 -17.55 6.48
CA ASP A 222 13.87 -18.54 5.49
C ASP A 222 13.36 -18.21 4.07
N LYS A 223 12.35 -17.34 3.98
CA LYS A 223 11.73 -16.94 2.71
C LYS A 223 11.97 -15.48 2.39
N CYS A 224 12.06 -15.19 1.11
CA CYS A 224 12.00 -13.82 0.61
C CYS A 224 10.58 -13.26 0.77
N VAL A 225 10.47 -12.04 1.29
CA VAL A 225 9.21 -11.33 1.50
C VAL A 225 8.84 -10.55 0.24
N GLU A 226 7.60 -10.65 -0.23
CA GLU A 226 7.05 -9.77 -1.26
C GLU A 226 6.48 -8.51 -0.59
N TRP A 227 7.06 -7.34 -0.88
CA TRP A 227 6.68 -6.06 -0.26
C TRP A 227 6.05 -5.12 -1.28
N PHE A 228 4.76 -4.83 -1.14
CA PHE A 228 4.01 -3.93 -2.01
C PHE A 228 3.73 -2.59 -1.33
N PHE A 229 3.90 -1.50 -2.09
CA PHE A 229 3.64 -0.14 -1.60
C PHE A 229 3.18 0.78 -2.73
N GLY A 230 2.37 1.81 -2.41
CA GLY A 230 1.88 2.85 -3.32
C GLY A 230 2.58 4.19 -3.11
N HIS A 231 1.80 5.28 -3.05
CA HIS A 231 2.20 6.65 -2.70
C HIS A 231 3.06 7.39 -3.73
N TRP A 232 3.88 6.70 -4.48
CA TRP A 232 4.84 7.32 -5.42
C TRP A 232 4.29 7.44 -6.84
N HIS A 233 3.08 6.95 -7.10
CA HIS A 233 2.42 6.93 -8.40
C HIS A 233 3.33 6.41 -9.51
N ALA A 234 3.93 5.25 -9.27
CA ALA A 234 4.89 4.63 -10.17
C ALA A 234 4.83 3.11 -10.07
N ASP A 235 5.15 2.43 -11.16
CA ASP A 235 5.25 0.98 -11.22
C ASP A 235 6.68 0.58 -11.49
N PHE A 236 7.31 -0.06 -10.51
CA PHE A 236 8.65 -0.62 -10.64
C PHE A 236 8.93 -1.65 -9.55
N ASP A 237 9.84 -2.56 -9.87
CA ASP A 237 10.29 -3.61 -8.98
C ASP A 237 11.79 -3.44 -8.67
N PHE A 238 12.21 -3.86 -7.47
CA PHE A 238 13.61 -4.07 -7.12
C PHE A 238 13.76 -5.16 -6.07
N GLU A 239 14.96 -5.72 -5.97
CA GLU A 239 15.25 -6.80 -5.04
C GLU A 239 16.32 -6.40 -4.04
N LEU A 240 16.15 -6.85 -2.82
CA LEU A 240 17.12 -6.88 -1.74
C LEU A 240 17.32 -8.33 -1.31
N PRO A 241 18.37 -8.68 -0.56
CA PRO A 241 18.72 -10.09 -0.27
C PRO A 241 17.58 -10.95 0.33
N TYR A 242 16.56 -10.34 0.92
CA TYR A 242 15.42 -11.03 1.56
C TYR A 242 14.06 -10.35 1.30
N ILE A 243 14.02 -9.37 0.42
CA ILE A 243 12.81 -8.61 0.06
C ILE A 243 12.75 -8.42 -1.45
N LYS A 244 11.61 -8.75 -2.05
CA LYS A 244 11.22 -8.30 -3.38
C LYS A 244 10.22 -7.18 -3.21
N ALA A 245 10.59 -5.98 -3.64
CA ALA A 245 9.83 -4.76 -3.43
C ALA A 245 9.17 -4.29 -4.71
N HIS A 246 7.90 -3.90 -4.60
CA HIS A 246 7.01 -3.53 -5.70
C HIS A 246 6.35 -2.21 -5.38
N CYS A 247 6.70 -1.16 -6.11
CA CYS A 247 5.92 0.07 -6.15
C CYS A 247 4.77 -0.14 -7.13
N VAL A 248 3.54 0.14 -6.71
CA VAL A 248 2.35 -0.21 -7.46
C VAL A 248 1.48 1.03 -7.69
N TYR A 249 1.07 1.26 -8.95
CA TYR A 249 0.17 2.34 -9.31
C TYR A 249 -0.83 1.93 -10.42
N ASP A 250 -0.36 1.83 -11.68
CA ASP A 250 -1.19 1.47 -12.84
C ASP A 250 -1.22 -0.04 -13.12
N LEU A 251 -0.26 -0.78 -12.58
CA LEU A 251 -0.24 -2.23 -12.69
C LEU A 251 -1.09 -2.88 -11.61
N VAL A 252 -1.75 -3.99 -11.94
CA VAL A 252 -2.28 -4.93 -10.97
C VAL A 252 -1.31 -6.09 -10.78
N HIS A 253 -1.00 -6.42 -9.53
CA HIS A 253 -0.20 -7.58 -9.20
C HIS A 253 -1.10 -8.68 -8.65
N LYS A 254 -1.08 -9.85 -9.27
CA LYS A 254 -1.80 -11.03 -8.83
C LYS A 254 -0.83 -12.01 -8.18
N ILE A 255 -1.07 -12.37 -6.94
CA ILE A 255 -0.46 -13.55 -6.31
C ILE A 255 -1.45 -14.69 -6.50
N ASP A 256 -1.13 -15.63 -7.36
CA ASP A 256 -2.02 -16.75 -7.66
C ASP A 256 -2.09 -17.75 -6.49
N LYS A 257 -3.02 -18.69 -6.59
CA LYS A 257 -3.23 -19.75 -5.61
C LYS A 257 -2.00 -20.63 -5.34
N ASN A 258 -1.01 -20.60 -6.24
CA ASN A 258 0.27 -21.32 -6.09
C ASN A 258 1.36 -20.42 -5.49
N GLY A 259 1.06 -19.15 -5.23
CA GLY A 259 1.99 -18.15 -4.71
C GLY A 259 2.88 -17.50 -5.77
N LYS A 260 2.58 -17.70 -7.06
CA LYS A 260 3.30 -17.06 -8.17
C LYS A 260 2.75 -15.64 -8.38
N ARG A 261 3.65 -14.66 -8.44
CA ARG A 261 3.30 -13.28 -8.81
C ARG A 261 3.19 -13.13 -10.32
N ILE A 262 2.14 -12.47 -10.76
CA ILE A 262 1.88 -12.07 -12.14
C ILE A 262 1.52 -10.58 -12.10
N SER A 263 2.06 -9.78 -13.02
CA SER A 263 1.73 -8.35 -13.14
C SER A 263 1.13 -8.09 -14.50
N ALA A 264 0.08 -7.29 -14.55
CA ALA A 264 -0.60 -6.93 -15.79
C ALA A 264 -0.95 -5.43 -15.79
N ALA A 265 -0.87 -4.79 -16.95
CA ALA A 265 -1.36 -3.43 -17.14
C ALA A 265 -2.89 -3.43 -17.21
N LEU A 266 -3.52 -2.47 -16.55
CA LEU A 266 -4.98 -2.31 -16.51
C LEU A 266 -5.53 -1.62 -17.78
N SER A 267 -4.67 -0.97 -18.57
CA SER A 267 -5.05 -0.38 -19.85
C SER A 267 -3.95 -0.58 -20.90
N ALA A 268 -4.35 -0.68 -22.16
CA ALA A 268 -3.42 -0.81 -23.30
C ALA A 268 -2.56 0.45 -23.57
N THR A 269 -2.69 1.50 -22.76
CA THR A 269 -2.06 2.81 -23.00
C THR A 269 -0.85 3.10 -22.10
N THR A 270 -0.56 2.27 -21.10
CA THR A 270 0.60 2.48 -20.22
C THR A 270 1.74 1.55 -20.61
N PRO A 271 2.88 2.05 -21.14
CA PRO A 271 4.04 1.20 -21.41
C PRO A 271 4.66 0.78 -20.08
N SER A 272 4.61 -0.52 -19.79
CA SER A 272 5.33 -1.10 -18.66
C SER A 272 6.83 -1.02 -18.93
N LEU A 273 7.54 -0.16 -18.21
CA LEU A 273 8.99 -0.17 -18.16
C LEU A 273 9.45 -1.22 -17.14
N TYR A 274 9.59 -2.45 -17.61
CA TYR A 274 10.31 -3.48 -16.88
C TYR A 274 11.79 -3.13 -16.89
N VAL A 275 12.34 -2.67 -15.79
CA VAL A 275 13.78 -2.59 -15.59
C VAL A 275 14.16 -3.74 -14.66
N GLY A 276 14.41 -4.90 -15.23
CA GLY A 276 15.10 -5.99 -14.54
C GLY A 276 16.52 -5.54 -14.21
N PHE A 277 16.87 -5.52 -12.95
CA PHE A 277 18.25 -5.38 -12.51
C PHE A 277 18.75 -6.77 -12.12
N GLU A 278 19.63 -7.33 -12.94
CA GLU A 278 20.54 -8.38 -12.50
C GLU A 278 21.54 -7.76 -11.53
N CYS A 279 21.76 -8.43 -10.38
CA CYS A 279 22.73 -8.03 -9.35
C CYS A 279 24.16 -8.11 -9.86
#